data_67b93660f025798f7feb9e3fe5868722
#
_entry.id   67b93660f025798f7feb9e3fe5868722
#
_cell.length_a   1.000
_cell.length_b   1.000
_cell.length_c   1.000
_cell.angle_alpha   90.00
_cell.angle_beta   90.00
_cell.angle_gamma   90.00
#
_symmetry.space_group_name_H-M   'P 1'
#
loop_
_entity.id
_entity.type
_entity.pdbx_description
1 polymer ?
#
loop_
_entity_poly.entity_id
_entity_poly.type
_entity_poly.pdbx_seq_one_letter_code
_entity_poly.pdbx_strand_id
1 'polypeptide(L)'
;MKCVVIIPALNEEKTIADVLDAVPMTLFEGTVFLEKIVVDDGSADQTSRIAIAHGASVIRHNTPQGVGSAFWSGIQEAMRRKADYAVNIDADGQMNPRDIEKLLVPIVNGEADMVTASRFKNPQYIPNMPPIKRWGNERVAEIVSNIVGEKYYDVACGFRAYNKRTMLMLNLKGKFTYTQETFLNLANKRNIKIVEVPLAIRGEREFGNSRVASNVLKYAFKSGSIILGAFKDYKPIRFFGSLSLLFLGMGLVLEIVFFTH
;
A
#
# COMPACT_ATOMS: atom_id res chain seq x y z
N MET A 1 -15.79 -16.20 -10.35
CA MET A 1 -15.50 -15.10 -9.41
C MET A 1 -14.91 -13.93 -10.17
N LYS A 2 -15.06 -12.71 -9.69
CA LYS A 2 -14.59 -11.47 -10.32
C LYS A 2 -13.48 -10.84 -9.50
N CYS A 3 -12.34 -10.54 -10.13
CA CYS A 3 -11.26 -9.76 -9.57
C CYS A 3 -11.11 -8.43 -10.31
N VAL A 4 -11.04 -7.32 -9.61
CA VAL A 4 -10.73 -6.01 -10.18
C VAL A 4 -9.26 -5.68 -9.91
N VAL A 5 -8.50 -5.45 -10.98
CA VAL A 5 -7.12 -4.97 -10.90
C VAL A 5 -7.13 -3.45 -10.96
N ILE A 6 -6.80 -2.83 -9.84
CA ILE A 6 -6.76 -1.38 -9.65
C ILE A 6 -5.35 -0.89 -9.96
N ILE A 7 -5.23 0.06 -10.87
CA ILE A 7 -3.97 0.59 -11.37
C ILE A 7 -3.97 2.11 -11.21
N PRO A 8 -3.54 2.66 -10.05
CA PRO A 8 -3.36 4.10 -9.91
C PRO A 8 -2.26 4.60 -10.86
N ALA A 9 -2.56 5.63 -11.63
CA ALA A 9 -1.62 6.18 -12.60
C ALA A 9 -1.60 7.71 -12.58
N LEU A 10 -0.42 8.30 -12.77
CA LEU A 10 -0.23 9.73 -12.99
C LEU A 10 0.96 9.92 -13.92
N ASN A 11 0.74 10.37 -15.17
CA ASN A 11 1.75 10.52 -16.21
C ASN A 11 2.63 9.26 -16.36
N GLU A 12 2.01 8.16 -16.72
CA GLU A 12 2.65 6.85 -16.90
C GLU A 12 2.47 6.33 -18.35
N GLU A 13 2.40 7.25 -19.34
CA GLU A 13 2.18 6.90 -20.76
C GLU A 13 3.22 5.91 -21.32
N LYS A 14 4.44 5.87 -20.74
CA LYS A 14 5.53 5.00 -21.20
C LYS A 14 5.45 3.58 -20.69
N THR A 15 4.70 3.32 -19.62
CA THR A 15 4.71 2.03 -18.91
C THR A 15 3.33 1.38 -18.84
N ILE A 16 2.27 2.20 -18.90
CA ILE A 16 0.90 1.72 -18.66
C ILE A 16 0.46 0.63 -19.64
N ALA A 17 0.88 0.70 -20.91
CA ALA A 17 0.56 -0.29 -21.93
C ALA A 17 1.08 -1.68 -21.54
N ASP A 18 2.39 -1.76 -21.24
CA ASP A 18 3.06 -3.02 -20.89
C ASP A 18 2.48 -3.63 -19.60
N VAL A 19 2.16 -2.78 -18.60
CA VAL A 19 1.51 -3.24 -17.37
C VAL A 19 0.14 -3.83 -17.68
N LEU A 20 -0.68 -3.16 -18.50
CA LEU A 20 -2.01 -3.62 -18.84
C LEU A 20 -2.00 -4.92 -19.67
N ASP A 21 -1.09 -5.03 -20.62
CA ASP A 21 -0.98 -6.21 -21.49
C ASP A 21 -0.46 -7.44 -20.73
N ALA A 22 0.33 -7.22 -19.68
CA ALA A 22 0.83 -8.28 -18.82
C ALA A 22 -0.20 -8.79 -17.78
N VAL A 23 -1.31 -8.06 -17.54
CA VAL A 23 -2.39 -8.52 -16.65
C VAL A 23 -3.12 -9.69 -17.31
N PRO A 24 -3.16 -10.89 -16.71
CA PRO A 24 -3.90 -12.02 -17.27
C PRO A 24 -5.40 -11.74 -17.33
N MET A 25 -6.11 -12.31 -18.29
CA MET A 25 -7.56 -12.18 -18.38
C MET A 25 -8.29 -13.06 -17.37
N THR A 26 -7.72 -14.22 -17.07
CA THR A 26 -8.28 -15.20 -16.14
C THR A 26 -7.18 -15.86 -15.33
N LEU A 27 -7.52 -16.33 -14.13
CA LEU A 27 -6.67 -17.12 -13.25
C LEU A 27 -7.42 -18.36 -12.76
N PHE A 28 -6.71 -19.31 -12.15
CA PHE A 28 -7.24 -20.54 -11.57
C PHE A 28 -8.14 -21.29 -12.57
N GLU A 29 -7.55 -21.64 -13.72
CA GLU A 29 -8.23 -22.38 -14.80
C GLU A 29 -9.52 -21.73 -15.28
N GLY A 30 -9.54 -20.39 -15.34
CA GLY A 30 -10.70 -19.62 -15.80
C GLY A 30 -11.77 -19.33 -14.71
N THR A 31 -11.54 -19.76 -13.47
CA THR A 31 -12.52 -19.53 -12.39
C THR A 31 -12.58 -18.07 -11.93
N VAL A 32 -11.47 -17.32 -12.02
CA VAL A 32 -11.40 -15.90 -11.66
C VAL A 32 -11.16 -15.06 -12.91
N PHE A 33 -12.10 -14.19 -13.23
CA PHE A 33 -12.00 -13.22 -14.33
C PHE A 33 -11.46 -11.90 -13.81
N LEU A 34 -10.47 -11.32 -14.52
CA LEU A 34 -9.84 -10.07 -14.14
C LEU A 34 -10.36 -8.91 -15.00
N GLU A 35 -10.83 -7.85 -14.35
CA GLU A 35 -11.17 -6.57 -14.97
C GLU A 35 -10.11 -5.53 -14.60
N LYS A 36 -9.61 -4.80 -15.59
CA LYS A 36 -8.60 -3.75 -15.41
C LYS A 36 -9.26 -2.39 -15.20
N ILE A 37 -8.92 -1.69 -14.14
CA ILE A 37 -9.37 -0.32 -13.86
C ILE A 37 -8.13 0.55 -13.65
N VAL A 38 -7.92 1.50 -14.52
CA VAL A 38 -6.91 2.55 -14.33
C VAL A 38 -7.57 3.75 -13.65
N VAL A 39 -7.02 4.18 -12.52
CA VAL A 39 -7.41 5.43 -11.88
C VAL A 39 -6.37 6.48 -12.23
N ASP A 40 -6.69 7.28 -13.24
CA ASP A 40 -5.85 8.38 -13.71
C ASP A 40 -6.00 9.59 -12.78
N ASP A 41 -4.99 9.88 -11.97
CA ASP A 41 -4.99 10.96 -10.99
C ASP A 41 -4.68 12.33 -11.62
N GLY A 42 -5.29 12.61 -12.76
CA GLY A 42 -5.15 13.90 -13.45
C GLY A 42 -3.90 14.02 -14.30
N SER A 43 -3.54 12.97 -15.06
CA SER A 43 -2.39 12.98 -15.97
C SER A 43 -2.49 14.09 -17.04
N ALA A 44 -1.34 14.69 -17.37
CA ALA A 44 -1.21 15.67 -18.44
C ALA A 44 -0.75 15.05 -19.77
N ASP A 45 -0.39 13.77 -19.76
CA ASP A 45 0.08 12.98 -20.91
C ASP A 45 -1.01 12.07 -21.50
N GLN A 46 -0.62 11.09 -22.31
CA GLN A 46 -1.54 10.16 -22.97
C GLN A 46 -1.98 8.96 -22.11
N THR A 47 -1.69 8.95 -20.79
CA THR A 47 -1.95 7.80 -19.89
C THR A 47 -3.37 7.25 -20.02
N SER A 48 -4.41 8.09 -19.92
CA SER A 48 -5.82 7.66 -20.03
C SER A 48 -6.15 7.07 -21.39
N ARG A 49 -5.66 7.70 -22.46
CA ARG A 49 -5.94 7.26 -23.84
C ARG A 49 -5.34 5.89 -24.12
N ILE A 50 -4.08 5.69 -23.69
CA ILE A 50 -3.38 4.41 -23.83
C ILE A 50 -4.09 3.34 -23.01
N ALA A 51 -4.49 3.65 -21.77
CA ALA A 51 -5.18 2.72 -20.91
C ALA A 51 -6.49 2.19 -21.54
N ILE A 52 -7.28 3.08 -22.14
CA ILE A 52 -8.53 2.70 -22.85
C ILE A 52 -8.20 1.81 -24.05
N ALA A 53 -7.19 2.16 -24.85
CA ALA A 53 -6.79 1.38 -26.02
C ALA A 53 -6.35 -0.06 -25.67
N HIS A 54 -5.78 -0.26 -24.44
CA HIS A 54 -5.37 -1.57 -23.91
C HIS A 54 -6.45 -2.24 -23.04
N GLY A 55 -7.73 -1.85 -23.25
CA GLY A 55 -8.89 -2.53 -22.69
C GLY A 55 -9.15 -2.30 -21.20
N ALA A 56 -8.60 -1.24 -20.62
CA ALA A 56 -8.91 -0.85 -19.25
C ALA A 56 -10.12 0.11 -19.21
N SER A 57 -10.92 0.00 -18.15
CA SER A 57 -11.83 1.06 -17.76
C SER A 57 -11.03 2.17 -17.06
N VAL A 58 -11.32 3.44 -17.35
CA VAL A 58 -10.60 4.57 -16.76
C VAL A 58 -11.52 5.39 -15.89
N ILE A 59 -11.07 5.65 -14.65
CA ILE A 59 -11.62 6.68 -13.76
C ILE A 59 -10.61 7.82 -13.77
N ARG A 60 -11.04 9.03 -14.13
CA ARG A 60 -10.13 10.18 -14.19
C ARG A 60 -10.49 11.23 -13.15
N HIS A 61 -9.51 11.64 -12.37
CA HIS A 61 -9.62 12.82 -11.51
C HIS A 61 -9.34 14.10 -12.32
N ASN A 62 -10.06 15.17 -12.03
CA ASN A 62 -9.86 16.46 -12.72
C ASN A 62 -8.49 17.08 -12.39
N THR A 63 -7.99 16.83 -11.20
CA THR A 63 -6.68 17.30 -10.70
C THR A 63 -6.04 16.23 -9.84
N PRO A 64 -4.69 16.20 -9.74
CA PRO A 64 -3.99 15.24 -8.91
C PRO A 64 -4.42 15.34 -7.43
N GLN A 65 -4.96 14.25 -6.90
CA GLN A 65 -5.43 14.14 -5.51
C GLN A 65 -4.49 13.31 -4.64
N GLY A 66 -3.59 12.55 -5.27
CA GLY A 66 -2.62 11.68 -4.63
C GLY A 66 -2.98 10.19 -4.73
N VAL A 67 -1.95 9.35 -4.63
CA VAL A 67 -2.09 7.90 -4.84
C VAL A 67 -3.06 7.23 -3.86
N GLY A 68 -3.19 7.75 -2.64
CA GLY A 68 -4.18 7.25 -1.69
C GLY A 68 -5.61 7.49 -2.14
N SER A 69 -5.91 8.66 -2.72
CA SER A 69 -7.21 8.97 -3.30
C SER A 69 -7.50 8.13 -4.55
N ALA A 70 -6.50 7.95 -5.41
CA ALA A 70 -6.63 7.12 -6.60
C ALA A 70 -6.91 5.65 -6.23
N PHE A 71 -6.16 5.10 -5.27
CA PHE A 71 -6.43 3.77 -4.75
C PHE A 71 -7.85 3.64 -4.19
N TRP A 72 -8.29 4.63 -3.38
CA TRP A 72 -9.63 4.60 -2.79
C TRP A 72 -10.73 4.66 -3.84
N SER A 73 -10.60 5.49 -4.88
CA SER A 73 -11.53 5.52 -6.02
C SER A 73 -11.60 4.15 -6.71
N GLY A 74 -10.46 3.46 -6.87
CA GLY A 74 -10.41 2.11 -7.42
C GLY A 74 -11.13 1.07 -6.53
N ILE A 75 -10.95 1.10 -5.22
CA ILE A 75 -11.66 0.23 -4.26
C ILE A 75 -13.17 0.48 -4.32
N GLN A 76 -13.61 1.73 -4.33
CA GLN A 76 -15.04 2.06 -4.45
C GLN A 76 -15.64 1.51 -5.74
N GLU A 77 -14.92 1.63 -6.86
CA GLU A 77 -15.38 1.11 -8.13
C GLU A 77 -15.39 -0.44 -8.16
N ALA A 78 -14.39 -1.09 -7.55
CA ALA A 78 -14.39 -2.54 -7.39
C ALA A 78 -15.62 -3.03 -6.60
N MET A 79 -15.97 -2.34 -5.52
CA MET A 79 -17.18 -2.63 -4.74
C MET A 79 -18.46 -2.38 -5.56
N ARG A 80 -18.52 -1.28 -6.32
CA ARG A 80 -19.66 -0.97 -7.22
C ARG A 80 -19.86 -2.05 -8.29
N ARG A 81 -18.76 -2.61 -8.81
CA ARG A 81 -18.77 -3.75 -9.75
C ARG A 81 -19.03 -5.10 -9.09
N LYS A 82 -19.25 -5.13 -7.77
CA LYS A 82 -19.50 -6.34 -6.99
C LYS A 82 -18.34 -7.35 -7.11
N ALA A 83 -17.11 -6.85 -7.14
CA ALA A 83 -15.92 -7.70 -7.18
C ALA A 83 -15.81 -8.59 -5.94
N ASP A 84 -15.41 -9.83 -6.13
CA ASP A 84 -15.08 -10.77 -5.06
C ASP A 84 -13.70 -10.47 -4.49
N TYR A 85 -12.79 -10.02 -5.37
CA TYR A 85 -11.41 -9.66 -5.06
C TYR A 85 -11.01 -8.34 -5.71
N ALA A 86 -10.09 -7.63 -5.08
CA ALA A 86 -9.38 -6.52 -5.71
C ALA A 86 -7.87 -6.73 -5.58
N VAL A 87 -7.13 -6.37 -6.61
CA VAL A 87 -5.66 -6.33 -6.57
C VAL A 87 -5.22 -4.94 -6.97
N ASN A 88 -4.36 -4.31 -6.14
CA ASN A 88 -3.71 -3.07 -6.50
C ASN A 88 -2.31 -3.35 -7.04
N ILE A 89 -1.96 -2.72 -8.16
CA ILE A 89 -0.63 -2.75 -8.77
C ILE A 89 -0.30 -1.36 -9.31
N ASP A 90 0.96 -0.92 -9.17
CA ASP A 90 1.39 0.39 -9.66
C ASP A 90 1.59 0.38 -11.18
N ALA A 91 1.34 1.52 -11.82
CA ALA A 91 1.43 1.68 -13.29
C ALA A 91 2.87 1.83 -13.83
N ASP A 92 3.88 1.84 -12.95
CA ASP A 92 5.28 2.19 -13.28
C ASP A 92 6.15 1.03 -13.78
N GLY A 93 5.57 -0.15 -13.92
CA GLY A 93 6.26 -1.36 -14.42
C GLY A 93 7.25 -1.99 -13.44
N GLN A 94 7.33 -1.54 -12.19
CA GLN A 94 8.22 -2.15 -11.20
C GLN A 94 7.74 -3.54 -10.75
N MET A 95 6.43 -3.78 -10.77
CA MET A 95 5.78 -5.00 -10.35
C MET A 95 5.40 -5.86 -11.56
N ASN A 96 5.54 -7.19 -11.45
CA ASN A 96 5.13 -8.09 -12.52
C ASN A 96 3.64 -8.45 -12.38
N PRO A 97 2.75 -8.06 -13.31
CA PRO A 97 1.33 -8.39 -13.22
C PRO A 97 1.02 -9.89 -13.23
N ARG A 98 1.92 -10.73 -13.74
CA ARG A 98 1.78 -12.19 -13.69
C ARG A 98 1.87 -12.76 -12.27
N ASP A 99 2.41 -12.00 -11.32
CA ASP A 99 2.45 -12.39 -9.90
C ASP A 99 1.13 -12.14 -9.16
N ILE A 100 0.10 -11.58 -9.82
CA ILE A 100 -1.25 -11.40 -9.25
C ILE A 100 -1.79 -12.72 -8.70
N GLU A 101 -1.57 -13.82 -9.41
CA GLU A 101 -2.01 -15.14 -8.96
C GLU A 101 -1.41 -15.52 -7.60
N LYS A 102 -0.10 -15.28 -7.41
CA LYS A 102 0.59 -15.57 -6.14
C LYS A 102 0.00 -14.80 -4.96
N LEU A 103 -0.51 -13.58 -5.20
CA LEU A 103 -1.19 -12.79 -4.16
C LEU A 103 -2.60 -13.29 -3.88
N LEU A 104 -3.30 -13.82 -4.90
CA LEU A 104 -4.66 -14.29 -4.76
C LEU A 104 -4.75 -15.70 -4.15
N VAL A 105 -3.75 -16.57 -4.34
CA VAL A 105 -3.75 -17.95 -3.82
C VAL A 105 -4.13 -18.01 -2.33
N PRO A 106 -3.49 -17.28 -1.39
CA PRO A 106 -3.87 -17.38 0.03
C PRO A 106 -5.29 -16.87 0.32
N ILE A 107 -5.82 -15.93 -0.49
CA ILE A 107 -7.17 -15.42 -0.33
C ILE A 107 -8.20 -16.43 -0.84
N VAL A 108 -7.96 -17.00 -2.01
CA VAL A 108 -8.86 -18.01 -2.61
C VAL A 108 -8.95 -19.26 -1.74
N ASN A 109 -7.84 -19.65 -1.12
CA ASN A 109 -7.78 -20.76 -0.18
C ASN A 109 -8.39 -20.44 1.20
N GLY A 110 -8.82 -19.19 1.45
CA GLY A 110 -9.35 -18.80 2.77
C GLY A 110 -8.29 -18.66 3.87
N GLU A 111 -7.01 -18.62 3.47
CA GLU A 111 -5.87 -18.50 4.40
C GLU A 111 -5.60 -17.05 4.81
N ALA A 112 -6.05 -16.08 4.02
CA ALA A 112 -5.86 -14.66 4.24
C ALA A 112 -7.07 -13.83 3.78
N ASP A 113 -7.28 -12.65 4.40
CA ASP A 113 -8.24 -11.64 3.99
C ASP A 113 -7.59 -10.54 3.14
N MET A 114 -6.33 -10.25 3.42
CA MET A 114 -5.47 -9.35 2.66
C MET A 114 -4.10 -10.01 2.46
N VAL A 115 -3.56 -9.89 1.26
CA VAL A 115 -2.20 -10.31 0.94
C VAL A 115 -1.42 -9.12 0.42
N THR A 116 -0.19 -8.96 0.86
CA THR A 116 0.75 -7.96 0.36
C THR A 116 2.01 -8.63 -0.17
N ALA A 117 2.53 -8.12 -1.28
CA ALA A 117 3.87 -8.48 -1.70
C ALA A 117 4.89 -7.91 -0.70
N SER A 118 5.95 -8.67 -0.44
CA SER A 118 7.05 -8.26 0.42
C SER A 118 8.38 -8.40 -0.29
N ARG A 119 9.12 -7.29 -0.40
CA ARG A 119 10.46 -7.20 -0.98
C ARG A 119 11.54 -7.67 -0.02
N PHE A 120 11.23 -7.69 1.28
CA PHE A 120 12.22 -7.88 2.35
C PHE A 120 12.05 -9.19 3.12
N LYS A 121 10.94 -9.91 2.93
CA LYS A 121 10.69 -11.19 3.61
C LYS A 121 11.64 -12.30 3.16
N ASN A 122 12.06 -12.28 1.89
CA ASN A 122 13.09 -13.17 1.35
C ASN A 122 14.34 -12.36 0.98
N PRO A 123 15.52 -12.62 1.59
CA PRO A 123 16.75 -11.90 1.27
C PRO A 123 17.14 -11.92 -0.23
N GLN A 124 16.77 -12.95 -0.97
CA GLN A 124 17.05 -13.07 -2.41
C GLN A 124 16.24 -12.09 -3.27
N TYR A 125 15.13 -11.54 -2.74
CA TYR A 125 14.25 -10.64 -3.47
C TYR A 125 14.45 -9.18 -3.10
N ILE A 126 15.42 -8.88 -2.21
CA ILE A 126 15.73 -7.50 -1.84
C ILE A 126 16.19 -6.76 -3.08
N PRO A 127 15.44 -5.72 -3.51
CA PRO A 127 15.75 -5.02 -4.73
C PRO A 127 17.00 -4.14 -4.58
N ASN A 128 17.69 -3.88 -5.69
CA ASN A 128 18.72 -2.86 -5.72
C ASN A 128 18.07 -1.48 -5.45
N MET A 129 18.37 -0.91 -4.29
CA MET A 129 17.88 0.40 -3.86
C MET A 129 18.89 1.10 -2.93
N PRO A 130 18.86 2.44 -2.83
CA PRO A 130 19.71 3.17 -1.90
C PRO A 130 19.58 2.65 -0.46
N PRO A 131 20.70 2.43 0.27
CA PRO A 131 20.67 1.87 1.63
C PRO A 131 19.78 2.65 2.59
N ILE A 132 19.77 3.99 2.49
CA ILE A 132 18.91 4.84 3.33
C ILE A 132 17.41 4.58 3.09
N LYS A 133 17.01 4.30 1.83
CA LYS A 133 15.62 3.97 1.50
C LYS A 133 15.24 2.60 2.03
N ARG A 134 16.15 1.62 1.93
CA ARG A 134 15.96 0.29 2.52
C ARG A 134 15.80 0.40 4.04
N TRP A 135 16.74 1.05 4.71
CA TRP A 135 16.70 1.26 6.17
C TRP A 135 15.40 1.94 6.60
N GLY A 136 14.96 2.98 5.89
CA GLY A 136 13.70 3.67 6.18
C GLY A 136 12.48 2.75 6.07
N ASN A 137 12.39 1.91 5.03
CA ASN A 137 11.31 0.93 4.88
C ASN A 137 11.31 -0.10 6.02
N GLU A 138 12.47 -0.63 6.39
CA GLU A 138 12.63 -1.59 7.49
C GLU A 138 12.19 -0.97 8.83
N ARG A 139 12.56 0.30 9.11
CA ARG A 139 12.13 1.00 10.35
C ARG A 139 10.63 1.26 10.38
N VAL A 140 10.04 1.65 9.26
CA VAL A 140 8.59 1.83 9.16
C VAL A 140 7.86 0.49 9.38
N ALA A 141 8.36 -0.60 8.79
CA ALA A 141 7.78 -1.93 8.98
C ALA A 141 7.87 -2.37 10.46
N GLU A 142 8.99 -2.13 11.13
CA GLU A 142 9.17 -2.42 12.55
C GLU A 142 8.19 -1.62 13.43
N ILE A 143 8.05 -0.31 13.19
CA ILE A 143 7.11 0.54 13.94
C ILE A 143 5.68 0.04 13.77
N VAL A 144 5.25 -0.23 12.54
CA VAL A 144 3.90 -0.75 12.26
C VAL A 144 3.71 -2.12 12.92
N SER A 145 4.69 -3.01 12.84
CA SER A 145 4.65 -4.33 13.48
C SER A 145 4.45 -4.23 14.99
N ASN A 146 5.17 -3.33 15.65
CA ASN A 146 5.05 -3.08 17.09
C ASN A 146 3.66 -2.52 17.49
N ILE A 147 3.10 -1.62 16.66
CA ILE A 147 1.76 -1.08 16.90
C ILE A 147 0.70 -2.18 16.76
N VAL A 148 0.82 -3.00 15.72
CA VAL A 148 -0.14 -4.06 15.41
C VAL A 148 0.00 -5.25 16.35
N GLY A 149 1.23 -5.62 16.72
CA GLY A 149 1.57 -6.78 17.53
C GLY A 149 1.86 -8.04 16.70
N GLU A 150 2.06 -7.88 15.39
CA GLU A 150 2.45 -8.94 14.46
C GLU A 150 3.62 -8.46 13.61
N LYS A 151 4.51 -9.39 13.23
CA LYS A 151 5.71 -9.05 12.47
C LYS A 151 5.42 -8.96 10.97
N TYR A 152 5.68 -7.79 10.40
CA TYR A 152 5.67 -7.53 8.97
C TYR A 152 7.04 -7.04 8.50
N TYR A 153 7.40 -7.40 7.26
CA TYR A 153 8.68 -7.05 6.66
C TYR A 153 8.57 -5.88 5.66
N ASP A 154 7.40 -5.71 5.01
CA ASP A 154 7.19 -4.67 4.00
C ASP A 154 5.78 -4.08 4.05
N VAL A 155 5.61 -3.00 4.76
CA VAL A 155 4.33 -2.28 4.85
C VAL A 155 4.20 -1.14 3.82
N ALA A 156 5.22 -0.92 3.01
CA ALA A 156 5.26 0.15 2.02
C ALA A 156 4.95 -0.32 0.58
N CYS A 157 4.93 -1.64 0.34
CA CYS A 157 4.62 -2.18 -0.97
C CYS A 157 3.14 -1.93 -1.33
N GLY A 158 2.89 -1.43 -2.55
CA GLY A 158 1.54 -1.19 -3.09
C GLY A 158 0.92 -2.41 -3.75
N PHE A 159 1.69 -3.46 -4.06
CA PHE A 159 1.18 -4.67 -4.70
C PHE A 159 0.46 -5.55 -3.69
N ARG A 160 -0.87 -5.51 -3.71
CA ARG A 160 -1.72 -6.11 -2.68
C ARG A 160 -3.00 -6.67 -3.25
N ALA A 161 -3.47 -7.75 -2.63
CA ALA A 161 -4.77 -8.35 -2.91
C ALA A 161 -5.69 -8.26 -1.68
N TYR A 162 -6.98 -8.11 -1.93
CA TYR A 162 -8.03 -7.94 -0.93
C TYR A 162 -9.23 -8.80 -1.27
N ASN A 163 -9.83 -9.47 -0.29
CA ASN A 163 -11.14 -10.08 -0.46
C ASN A 163 -12.27 -9.03 -0.29
N LYS A 164 -13.48 -9.40 -0.64
CA LYS A 164 -14.66 -8.54 -0.53
C LYS A 164 -14.87 -8.00 0.89
N ARG A 165 -14.68 -8.85 1.90
CA ARG A 165 -14.83 -8.46 3.31
C ARG A 165 -13.86 -7.36 3.69
N THR A 166 -12.61 -7.48 3.26
CA THR A 166 -11.56 -6.50 3.54
C THR A 166 -11.84 -5.17 2.85
N MET A 167 -12.27 -5.20 1.57
CA MET A 167 -12.64 -3.98 0.84
C MET A 167 -13.75 -3.20 1.57
N LEU A 168 -14.78 -3.89 2.08
CA LEU A 168 -15.88 -3.28 2.83
C LEU A 168 -15.44 -2.71 4.19
N MET A 169 -14.37 -3.25 4.77
CA MET A 169 -13.85 -2.81 6.06
C MET A 169 -12.81 -1.70 5.96
N LEU A 170 -12.27 -1.44 4.76
CA LEU A 170 -11.33 -0.33 4.56
C LEU A 170 -12.00 1.01 4.88
N ASN A 171 -11.30 1.83 5.66
CA ASN A 171 -11.70 3.20 5.97
C ASN A 171 -10.43 4.06 5.98
N LEU A 172 -10.05 4.54 4.81
CA LEU A 172 -8.83 5.31 4.61
C LEU A 172 -9.13 6.81 4.65
N LYS A 173 -8.30 7.55 5.37
CA LYS A 173 -8.38 9.01 5.50
C LYS A 173 -7.28 9.72 4.71
N GLY A 174 -6.16 9.02 4.47
CA GLY A 174 -4.97 9.56 3.84
C GLY A 174 -5.08 9.65 2.33
N LYS A 175 -4.85 10.86 1.78
CA LYS A 175 -4.79 11.08 0.33
C LYS A 175 -3.39 10.83 -0.23
N PHE A 176 -2.36 11.05 0.58
CA PHE A 176 -0.96 11.03 0.13
C PHE A 176 -0.40 9.62 -0.03
N THR A 177 -0.64 8.74 0.93
CA THR A 177 -0.26 7.32 0.89
C THR A 177 -1.33 6.51 1.61
N TYR A 178 -1.53 5.28 1.15
CA TYR A 178 -2.54 4.36 1.71
C TYR A 178 -1.90 3.11 2.31
N THR A 179 -0.62 2.85 1.99
CA THR A 179 0.00 1.55 2.26
C THR A 179 0.12 1.24 3.74
N GLN A 180 0.71 2.13 4.53
CA GLN A 180 0.84 1.97 5.98
C GLN A 180 -0.52 2.09 6.68
N GLU A 181 -1.36 3.04 6.23
CA GLU A 181 -2.70 3.22 6.77
C GLU A 181 -3.57 1.98 6.60
N THR A 182 -3.49 1.31 5.46
CA THR A 182 -4.21 0.06 5.21
C THR A 182 -3.85 -1.02 6.24
N PHE A 183 -2.55 -1.21 6.53
CA PHE A 183 -2.13 -2.15 7.57
C PHE A 183 -2.70 -1.80 8.93
N LEU A 184 -2.51 -0.54 9.35
CA LEU A 184 -2.98 -0.07 10.65
C LEU A 184 -4.51 -0.11 10.76
N ASN A 185 -5.23 0.15 9.67
CA ASN A 185 -6.68 0.10 9.62
C ASN A 185 -7.21 -1.33 9.74
N LEU A 186 -6.62 -2.28 9.01
CA LEU A 186 -7.11 -3.66 8.94
C LEU A 186 -6.62 -4.52 10.10
N ALA A 187 -5.35 -4.42 10.48
CA ALA A 187 -4.76 -5.24 11.54
C ALA A 187 -5.38 -4.99 12.93
N ASN A 188 -6.03 -3.85 13.14
CA ASN A 188 -6.80 -3.58 14.37
C ASN A 188 -8.24 -4.11 14.33
N LYS A 189 -8.68 -4.67 13.20
CA LYS A 189 -10.02 -5.26 13.09
C LYS A 189 -9.98 -6.72 13.46
N ARG A 190 -10.89 -7.14 14.36
CA ARG A 190 -10.97 -8.53 14.79
C ARG A 190 -11.18 -9.46 13.60
N ASN A 191 -10.40 -10.52 13.56
CA ASN A 191 -10.49 -11.60 12.58
C ASN A 191 -10.14 -11.19 11.13
N ILE A 192 -9.29 -10.19 10.91
CA ILE A 192 -8.66 -9.92 9.61
C ILE A 192 -7.26 -10.51 9.63
N LYS A 193 -7.00 -11.44 8.71
CA LYS A 193 -5.69 -12.09 8.55
C LYS A 193 -4.94 -11.46 7.38
N ILE A 194 -3.79 -10.87 7.68
CA ILE A 194 -2.89 -10.26 6.68
C ILE A 194 -1.70 -11.19 6.48
N VAL A 195 -1.38 -11.52 5.23
CA VAL A 195 -0.26 -12.39 4.87
C VAL A 195 0.69 -11.65 3.92
N GLU A 196 2.00 -11.83 4.11
CA GLU A 196 3.03 -11.36 3.19
C GLU A 196 3.52 -12.49 2.29
N VAL A 197 3.51 -12.25 0.98
CA VAL A 197 4.08 -13.13 -0.03
C VAL A 197 5.38 -12.51 -0.55
N PRO A 198 6.53 -13.20 -0.43
CA PRO A 198 7.78 -12.69 -0.95
C PRO A 198 7.76 -12.65 -2.48
N LEU A 199 7.99 -11.49 -3.06
CA LEU A 199 8.04 -11.27 -4.51
C LEU A 199 9.23 -10.40 -4.91
N ALA A 200 9.83 -10.72 -6.06
CA ALA A 200 10.85 -9.89 -6.67
C ALA A 200 10.19 -8.68 -7.33
N ILE A 201 10.50 -7.49 -6.81
CA ILE A 201 9.98 -6.21 -7.32
C ILE A 201 11.18 -5.35 -7.67
N ARG A 202 11.16 -4.68 -8.83
CA ARG A 202 12.26 -3.79 -9.24
C ARG A 202 12.43 -2.64 -8.25
N GLY A 203 13.67 -2.33 -7.88
CA GLY A 203 13.98 -1.25 -6.93
C GLY A 203 13.87 0.14 -7.53
N GLU A 204 14.07 0.24 -8.84
CA GLU A 204 14.09 1.48 -9.61
C GLU A 204 13.08 1.42 -10.74
N ARG A 205 12.54 2.57 -11.10
CA ARG A 205 11.66 2.74 -12.27
C ARG A 205 12.51 2.72 -13.54
N GLU A 206 11.96 2.19 -14.60
CA GLU A 206 12.58 2.26 -15.92
C GLU A 206 12.48 3.68 -16.49
N PHE A 207 11.36 4.36 -16.23
CA PHE A 207 11.12 5.73 -16.69
C PHE A 207 10.69 6.64 -15.54
N GLY A 208 11.21 7.86 -15.55
CA GLY A 208 10.85 8.90 -14.59
C GLY A 208 11.34 8.67 -13.17
N ASN A 209 11.04 9.63 -12.30
CA ASN A 209 11.41 9.59 -10.88
C ASN A 209 10.19 9.25 -10.01
N SER A 210 10.40 8.56 -8.88
CA SER A 210 9.35 8.33 -7.91
C SER A 210 8.81 9.63 -7.34
N ARG A 211 7.55 9.97 -7.63
CA ARG A 211 6.91 11.20 -7.16
C ARG A 211 6.61 11.17 -5.67
N VAL A 212 6.35 9.99 -5.13
CA VAL A 212 6.07 9.79 -3.71
C VAL A 212 7.34 9.91 -2.87
N ALA A 213 8.48 9.44 -3.39
CA ALA A 213 9.76 9.40 -2.69
C ALA A 213 10.78 10.45 -3.17
N SER A 214 10.38 11.42 -4.01
CA SER A 214 11.27 12.46 -4.53
C SER A 214 11.86 13.38 -3.46
N ASN A 215 11.16 13.53 -2.33
CA ASN A 215 11.64 14.26 -1.17
C ASN A 215 11.52 13.36 0.08
N VAL A 216 12.64 12.73 0.46
CA VAL A 216 12.72 11.75 1.54
C VAL A 216 12.24 12.33 2.88
N LEU A 217 12.61 13.57 3.21
CA LEU A 217 12.20 14.23 4.45
C LEU A 217 10.69 14.49 4.48
N LYS A 218 10.13 15.01 3.39
CA LYS A 218 8.70 15.25 3.27
C LYS A 218 7.90 13.95 3.33
N TYR A 219 8.43 12.88 2.70
CA TYR A 219 7.82 11.55 2.76
C TYR A 219 7.86 10.99 4.19
N ALA A 220 9.02 11.06 4.87
CA ALA A 220 9.18 10.59 6.23
C ALA A 220 8.26 11.33 7.21
N PHE A 221 8.15 12.66 7.10
CA PHE A 221 7.26 13.46 7.93
C PHE A 221 5.78 13.11 7.72
N LYS A 222 5.34 13.01 6.45
CA LYS A 222 3.95 12.65 6.13
C LYS A 222 3.62 11.21 6.56
N SER A 223 4.50 10.25 6.29
CA SER A 223 4.31 8.87 6.72
C SER A 223 4.29 8.73 8.24
N GLY A 224 5.20 9.42 8.93
CA GLY A 224 5.24 9.51 10.39
C GLY A 224 3.94 10.08 10.97
N SER A 225 3.42 11.15 10.38
CA SER A 225 2.15 11.77 10.79
C SER A 225 0.95 10.81 10.64
N ILE A 226 0.90 10.03 9.54
CA ILE A 226 -0.13 9.01 9.32
C ILE A 226 -0.01 7.89 10.36
N ILE A 227 1.22 7.40 10.61
CA ILE A 227 1.46 6.34 11.59
C ILE A 227 1.09 6.80 13.01
N LEU A 228 1.50 8.01 13.40
CA LEU A 228 1.16 8.59 14.71
C LEU A 228 -0.35 8.80 14.87
N GLY A 229 -1.01 9.32 13.84
CA GLY A 229 -2.47 9.46 13.83
C GLY A 229 -3.17 8.13 13.99
N ALA A 230 -2.77 7.13 13.22
CA ALA A 230 -3.31 5.78 13.31
C ALA A 230 -3.00 5.12 14.67
N PHE A 231 -1.79 5.29 15.20
CA PHE A 231 -1.44 4.77 16.53
C PHE A 231 -2.33 5.36 17.63
N LYS A 232 -2.54 6.68 17.61
CA LYS A 232 -3.47 7.37 18.51
C LYS A 232 -4.89 6.83 18.38
N ASP A 233 -5.40 6.67 17.14
CA ASP A 233 -6.78 6.27 16.89
C ASP A 233 -7.05 4.79 17.21
N TYR A 234 -6.07 3.91 16.98
CA TYR A 234 -6.26 2.45 17.11
C TYR A 234 -5.72 1.87 18.43
N LYS A 235 -4.76 2.50 19.07
CA LYS A 235 -4.19 2.04 20.36
C LYS A 235 -4.05 3.20 21.35
N PRO A 236 -5.15 3.93 21.69
CA PRO A 236 -5.09 5.17 22.47
C PRO A 236 -4.42 4.98 23.83
N ILE A 237 -4.72 3.90 24.54
CA ILE A 237 -4.12 3.65 25.86
C ILE A 237 -2.60 3.50 25.76
N ARG A 238 -2.08 2.79 24.76
CA ARG A 238 -0.63 2.64 24.57
C ARG A 238 -0.01 3.96 24.13
N PHE A 239 -0.66 4.70 23.22
CA PHE A 239 -0.17 5.99 22.73
C PHE A 239 -0.05 7.02 23.87
N PHE A 240 -1.15 7.28 24.59
CA PHE A 240 -1.14 8.26 25.68
C PHE A 240 -0.34 7.76 26.89
N GLY A 241 -0.35 6.46 27.18
CA GLY A 241 0.47 5.88 28.23
C GLY A 241 1.97 6.06 27.98
N SER A 242 2.46 5.80 26.77
CA SER A 242 3.87 6.04 26.43
C SER A 242 4.25 7.52 26.49
N LEU A 243 3.34 8.42 26.07
CA LEU A 243 3.54 9.85 26.16
C LEU A 243 3.60 10.32 27.62
N SER A 244 2.71 9.82 28.47
CA SER A 244 2.68 10.13 29.91
C SER A 244 3.96 9.66 30.61
N LEU A 245 4.46 8.46 30.30
CA LEU A 245 5.72 7.97 30.83
C LEU A 245 6.92 8.81 30.38
N LEU A 246 6.92 9.29 29.13
CA LEU A 246 7.95 10.20 28.64
C LEU A 246 7.97 11.51 29.44
N PHE A 247 6.81 12.15 29.62
CA PHE A 247 6.71 13.40 30.39
C PHE A 247 7.05 13.21 31.86
N LEU A 248 6.65 12.10 32.46
CA LEU A 248 7.03 11.75 33.84
C LEU A 248 8.55 11.62 33.95
N GLY A 249 9.19 10.90 33.05
CA GLY A 249 10.66 10.76 33.02
C GLY A 249 11.37 12.10 32.83
N MET A 250 10.88 12.96 31.92
CA MET A 250 11.42 14.32 31.76
C MET A 250 11.25 15.16 33.04
N GLY A 251 10.10 15.08 33.70
CA GLY A 251 9.83 15.76 34.95
C GLY A 251 10.81 15.35 36.07
N LEU A 252 11.03 14.04 36.23
CA LEU A 252 12.00 13.51 37.20
C LEU A 252 13.44 13.96 36.93
N VAL A 253 13.84 14.00 35.64
CA VAL A 253 15.19 14.50 35.29
C VAL A 253 15.32 15.99 35.64
N LEU A 254 14.31 16.81 35.34
CA LEU A 254 14.31 18.23 35.65
C LEU A 254 14.33 18.46 37.18
N GLU A 255 13.59 17.65 37.94
CA GLU A 255 13.60 17.72 39.42
C GLU A 255 15.00 17.39 39.97
N ILE A 256 15.65 16.32 39.49
CA ILE A 256 17.00 15.98 39.89
C ILE A 256 17.96 17.13 39.57
N VAL A 257 17.92 17.69 38.38
CA VAL A 257 18.75 18.83 37.96
C VAL A 257 18.52 20.04 38.85
N PHE A 258 17.27 20.33 39.20
CA PHE A 258 16.92 21.47 40.07
C PHE A 258 17.46 21.31 41.51
N PHE A 259 17.41 20.12 42.09
CA PHE A 259 17.90 19.88 43.47
C PHE A 259 19.41 19.61 43.55
N THR A 260 20.11 19.43 42.43
CA THR A 260 21.58 19.26 42.39
C THR A 260 22.32 20.56 42.08
N HIS A 261 21.61 21.63 41.74
CA HIS A 261 22.13 23.00 41.63
C HIS A 261 21.56 23.92 42.71
#